data_7c7a14acb346b396d33bd71469754ada
#
_entry.id   7c7a14acb346b396d33bd71469754ada
#
_cell.length_a   1.000
_cell.length_b   1.000
_cell.length_c   1.000
_cell.angle_alpha   90.00
_cell.angle_beta   90.00
_cell.angle_gamma   90.00
#
_symmetry.space_group_name_H-M   'P 1'
#
loop_
_entity.id
_entity.type
_entity.pdbx_description
1 polymer ?
#
loop_
_entity_poly.entity_id
_entity_poly.type
_entity_poly.pdbx_seq_one_letter_code
_entity_poly.pdbx_strand_id
1 'polypeptide(L)'
;MAEGVLFDIAKEIIWKAGDLALKEVALIWGVNDEINKLKERVSIISAVILDAEAKQHDSAEIKLWLQRLKDAMCDADDLLDEISTEALRREVMTRDKKAKEVRIFFSKSNQLAYGVRMGPKVKEMRERLVAIAADRQFHLDERREEIQVRNESRR
;
A
#
# COMPACT_ATOMS: atom_id res chain seq x y z
N MET A 1 -14.10 13.27 6.71
CA MET A 1 -12.76 12.76 7.06
C MET A 1 -11.90 13.94 7.50
N ALA A 2 -11.18 13.81 8.61
CA ALA A 2 -10.27 14.86 9.05
C ALA A 2 -9.08 14.98 8.10
N GLU A 3 -8.57 16.19 7.89
CA GLU A 3 -7.38 16.44 7.06
C GLU A 3 -6.17 15.68 7.61
N GLY A 4 -5.39 15.09 6.73
CA GLY A 4 -4.14 14.42 7.07
C GLY A 4 -4.26 12.96 7.49
N VAL A 5 -5.47 12.43 7.76
CA VAL A 5 -5.67 11.05 8.22
C VAL A 5 -5.18 10.04 7.17
N LEU A 6 -5.57 10.21 5.92
CA LEU A 6 -5.16 9.31 4.85
C LEU A 6 -3.67 9.45 4.54
N PHE A 7 -3.16 10.67 4.57
CA PHE A 7 -1.73 10.94 4.38
C PHE A 7 -0.89 10.26 5.46
N ASP A 8 -1.35 10.28 6.71
CA ASP A 8 -0.68 9.62 7.83
C ASP A 8 -0.70 8.09 7.67
N ILE A 9 -1.81 7.52 7.21
CA ILE A 9 -1.91 6.09 6.90
C ILE A 9 -0.91 5.73 5.79
N ALA A 10 -0.81 6.54 4.75
CA ALA A 10 0.13 6.33 3.65
C ALA A 10 1.58 6.34 4.15
N LYS A 11 1.94 7.29 5.00
CA LYS A 11 3.29 7.35 5.61
C LYS A 11 3.60 6.12 6.45
N GLU A 12 2.63 5.65 7.20
CA GLU A 12 2.77 4.44 8.01
C GLU A 12 3.01 3.21 7.15
N ILE A 13 2.27 3.08 6.03
CA ILE A 13 2.47 2.01 5.06
C ILE A 13 3.89 2.06 4.47
N ILE A 14 4.36 3.24 4.09
CA ILE A 14 5.70 3.45 3.54
C ILE A 14 6.77 2.97 4.53
N TRP A 15 6.63 3.34 5.79
CA TRP A 15 7.56 2.93 6.84
C TRP A 15 7.54 1.43 7.07
N LYS A 16 6.36 0.84 7.22
CA LYS A 16 6.18 -0.61 7.41
C LYS A 16 6.73 -1.41 6.24
N ALA A 17 6.43 -0.99 5.03
CA ALA A 17 6.91 -1.64 3.81
C ALA A 17 8.43 -1.56 3.71
N GLY A 18 9.02 -0.40 3.99
CA GLY A 18 10.47 -0.21 3.98
C GLY A 18 11.18 -1.08 5.01
N ASP A 19 10.67 -1.12 6.23
CA ASP A 19 11.20 -1.96 7.30
C ASP A 19 11.10 -3.45 6.95
N LEU A 20 9.94 -3.88 6.48
CA LEU A 20 9.68 -5.28 6.13
C LEU A 20 10.55 -5.75 4.97
N ALA A 21 10.72 -4.94 3.93
CA ALA A 21 11.50 -5.27 2.76
C ALA A 21 13.00 -5.47 3.07
N LEU A 22 13.50 -4.86 4.14
CA LEU A 22 14.88 -5.01 4.59
C LEU A 22 15.11 -6.28 5.42
N LYS A 23 14.06 -6.92 5.88
CA LYS A 23 14.18 -8.13 6.70
C LYS A 23 14.62 -9.31 5.84
N GLU A 24 15.51 -10.12 6.39
CA GLU A 24 16.03 -11.33 5.75
C GLU A 24 14.89 -12.30 5.37
N VAL A 25 13.86 -12.38 6.20
CA VAL A 25 12.68 -13.22 5.96
C VAL A 25 11.97 -12.83 4.67
N ALA A 26 11.83 -11.53 4.39
CA ALA A 26 11.21 -11.04 3.16
C ALA A 26 11.99 -11.47 1.91
N LEU A 27 13.32 -11.50 2.01
CA LEU A 27 14.18 -11.99 0.94
C LEU A 27 13.97 -13.50 0.71
N ILE A 28 13.91 -14.27 1.79
CA ILE A 28 13.69 -15.73 1.73
C ILE A 28 12.32 -16.05 1.13
N TRP A 29 11.28 -15.29 1.49
CA TRP A 29 9.95 -15.45 0.93
C TRP A 29 9.84 -14.97 -0.52
N GLY A 30 10.80 -14.17 -1.00
CA GLY A 30 10.76 -13.60 -2.34
C GLY A 30 9.72 -12.51 -2.52
N VAL A 31 9.26 -11.88 -1.43
CA VAL A 31 8.23 -10.83 -1.45
C VAL A 31 8.78 -9.41 -1.37
N ASN A 32 10.06 -9.26 -1.08
CA ASN A 32 10.70 -7.95 -0.91
C ASN A 32 10.53 -7.03 -2.12
N ASP A 33 10.58 -7.58 -3.33
CA ASP A 33 10.41 -6.84 -4.57
C ASP A 33 9.00 -6.26 -4.70
N GLU A 34 7.98 -7.07 -4.45
CA GLU A 34 6.58 -6.64 -4.49
C GLU A 34 6.28 -5.63 -3.37
N ILE A 35 6.86 -5.82 -2.21
CA ILE A 35 6.72 -4.88 -1.08
C ILE A 35 7.36 -3.54 -1.42
N ASN A 36 8.55 -3.54 -2.03
CA ASN A 36 9.21 -2.32 -2.48
C ASN A 36 8.41 -1.59 -3.57
N LYS A 37 7.83 -2.32 -4.50
CA LYS A 37 6.94 -1.75 -5.53
C LYS A 37 5.69 -1.14 -4.92
N LEU A 38 5.10 -1.79 -3.93
CA LEU A 38 3.96 -1.24 -3.18
C LEU A 38 4.35 0.06 -2.47
N LYS A 39 5.49 0.07 -1.78
CA LYS A 39 6.03 1.25 -1.11
C LYS A 39 6.20 2.43 -2.08
N GLU A 40 6.78 2.16 -3.24
CA GLU A 40 7.01 3.19 -4.26
C GLU A 40 5.69 3.78 -4.75
N ARG A 41 4.69 2.95 -5.02
CA ARG A 41 3.38 3.40 -5.47
C ARG A 41 2.67 4.22 -4.40
N VAL A 42 2.71 3.78 -3.15
CA VAL A 42 2.13 4.54 -2.03
C VAL A 42 2.83 5.88 -1.86
N SER A 43 4.14 5.94 -2.04
CA SER A 43 4.91 7.20 -1.99
C SER A 43 4.46 8.19 -3.06
N ILE A 44 4.25 7.72 -4.28
CA ILE A 44 3.75 8.57 -5.38
C ILE A 44 2.34 9.06 -5.08
N ILE A 45 1.46 8.18 -4.62
CA ILE A 45 0.07 8.50 -4.29
C ILE A 45 0.01 9.47 -3.11
N SER A 46 0.89 9.36 -2.12
CA SER A 46 0.89 10.22 -0.93
C SER A 46 1.09 11.70 -1.27
N ALA A 47 1.87 12.00 -2.31
CA ALA A 47 2.06 13.37 -2.77
C ALA A 47 0.75 14.00 -3.27
N VAL A 48 -0.14 13.18 -3.84
CA VAL A 48 -1.44 13.62 -4.37
C VAL A 48 -2.50 13.65 -3.28
N ILE A 49 -2.41 12.76 -2.29
CA ILE A 49 -3.38 12.66 -1.18
C ILE A 49 -3.46 13.98 -0.40
N LEU A 50 -2.33 14.57 -0.09
CA LEU A 50 -2.29 15.80 0.72
C LEU A 50 -3.05 16.92 0.05
N ASP A 51 -2.86 17.11 -1.25
CA ASP A 51 -3.58 18.11 -2.05
C ASP A 51 -5.08 17.79 -2.14
N ALA A 52 -5.42 16.51 -2.33
CA ALA A 52 -6.81 16.07 -2.42
C ALA A 52 -7.55 16.24 -1.10
N GLU A 53 -6.90 15.96 0.03
CA GLU A 53 -7.51 16.15 1.36
C GLU A 53 -7.84 17.63 1.62
N ALA A 54 -6.98 18.54 1.18
CA ALA A 54 -7.23 19.97 1.29
C ALA A 54 -8.44 20.42 0.46
N LYS A 55 -8.74 19.72 -0.64
CA LYS A 55 -9.83 20.04 -1.58
C LYS A 55 -11.12 19.23 -1.37
N GLN A 56 -11.16 18.32 -0.40
CA GLN A 56 -12.30 17.41 -0.21
C GLN A 56 -13.64 18.11 0.08
N HIS A 57 -13.59 19.31 0.64
CA HIS A 57 -14.79 20.11 0.94
C HIS A 57 -15.42 20.72 -0.30
N ASP A 58 -14.65 20.89 -1.37
CA ASP A 58 -15.08 21.56 -2.59
C ASP A 58 -15.69 20.60 -3.62
N SER A 59 -15.51 19.29 -3.44
CA SER A 59 -15.95 18.30 -4.41
C SER A 59 -16.37 17.00 -3.77
N ALA A 60 -17.60 16.57 -4.03
CA ALA A 60 -18.12 15.26 -3.62
C ALA A 60 -17.35 14.11 -4.28
N GLU A 61 -16.88 14.31 -5.51
CA GLU A 61 -16.08 13.32 -6.25
C GLU A 61 -14.74 13.07 -5.57
N ILE A 62 -14.06 14.13 -5.15
CA ILE A 62 -12.78 14.04 -4.43
C ILE A 62 -12.99 13.30 -3.09
N LYS A 63 -14.05 13.63 -2.38
CA LYS A 63 -14.38 12.99 -1.11
C LYS A 63 -14.63 11.49 -1.29
N LEU A 64 -15.38 11.10 -2.31
CA LEU A 64 -15.66 9.70 -2.63
C LEU A 64 -14.39 8.96 -3.04
N TRP A 65 -13.55 9.57 -3.86
CA TRP A 65 -12.27 9.03 -4.25
C TRP A 65 -11.36 8.78 -3.05
N LEU A 66 -11.28 9.76 -2.13
CA LEU A 66 -10.51 9.63 -0.89
C LEU A 66 -11.02 8.49 0.00
N GLN A 67 -12.33 8.28 0.06
CA GLN A 67 -12.92 7.15 0.80
C GLN A 67 -12.51 5.80 0.21
N ARG A 68 -12.59 5.67 -1.11
CA ARG A 68 -12.17 4.45 -1.81
C ARG A 68 -10.69 4.17 -1.57
N LEU A 69 -9.87 5.21 -1.65
CA LEU A 69 -8.43 5.11 -1.43
C LEU A 69 -8.12 4.74 0.03
N LYS A 70 -8.86 5.32 0.98
CA LYS A 70 -8.71 4.99 2.40
C LYS A 70 -8.99 3.52 2.67
N ASP A 71 -10.06 2.97 2.11
CA ASP A 71 -10.40 1.56 2.26
C ASP A 71 -9.28 0.66 1.73
N ALA A 72 -8.77 0.98 0.55
CA ALA A 72 -7.65 0.24 -0.05
C ALA A 72 -6.35 0.37 0.77
N MET A 73 -6.06 1.57 1.28
CA MET A 73 -4.88 1.80 2.13
C MET A 73 -4.97 1.04 3.45
N CYS A 74 -6.14 1.00 4.07
CA CYS A 74 -6.37 0.22 5.29
C CYS A 74 -6.16 -1.27 5.04
N ASP A 75 -6.66 -1.79 3.92
CA ASP A 75 -6.46 -3.19 3.53
C ASP A 75 -4.97 -3.49 3.29
N ALA A 76 -4.25 -2.56 2.67
CA ALA A 76 -2.80 -2.68 2.46
C ALA A 76 -2.03 -2.68 3.79
N ASP A 77 -2.41 -1.82 4.71
CA ASP A 77 -1.83 -1.74 6.05
C ASP A 77 -2.04 -3.05 6.81
N ASP A 78 -3.26 -3.59 6.77
CA ASP A 78 -3.60 -4.87 7.39
C ASP A 78 -2.78 -6.03 6.80
N LEU A 79 -2.59 -6.04 5.49
CA LEU A 79 -1.77 -7.06 4.81
C LEU A 79 -0.30 -6.96 5.25
N LEU A 80 0.26 -5.76 5.34
CA LEU A 80 1.62 -5.57 5.83
C LEU A 80 1.77 -5.97 7.29
N ASP A 81 0.77 -5.68 8.12
CA ASP A 81 0.75 -6.11 9.52
C ASP A 81 0.71 -7.64 9.63
N GLU A 82 -0.08 -8.31 8.81
CA GLU A 82 -0.13 -9.77 8.75
C GLU A 82 1.24 -10.38 8.41
N ILE A 83 1.90 -9.84 7.38
CA ILE A 83 3.22 -10.30 6.97
C ILE A 83 4.28 -9.99 8.04
N SER A 84 4.21 -8.80 8.64
CA SER A 84 5.13 -8.38 9.72
C SER A 84 4.98 -9.25 10.96
N THR A 85 3.75 -9.61 11.32
CA THR A 85 3.45 -10.51 12.44
C THR A 85 4.05 -11.89 12.21
N GLU A 86 3.89 -12.43 11.01
CA GLU A 86 4.48 -13.72 10.66
C GLU A 86 6.01 -13.67 10.66
N ALA A 87 6.59 -12.57 10.17
CA ALA A 87 8.04 -12.36 10.21
C ALA A 87 8.57 -12.33 11.64
N LEU A 88 7.87 -11.60 12.52
CA LEU A 88 8.24 -11.51 13.93
C LEU A 88 8.12 -12.87 14.64
N ARG A 89 7.04 -13.59 14.37
CA ARG A 89 6.82 -14.93 14.90
C ARG A 89 7.97 -15.87 14.55
N ARG A 90 8.42 -15.86 13.30
CA ARG A 90 9.55 -16.67 12.83
C ARG A 90 10.85 -16.25 13.49
N GLU A 91 11.06 -14.95 13.67
CA GLU A 91 12.24 -14.41 14.36
C GLU A 91 12.31 -14.88 15.82
N VAL A 92 11.20 -14.81 16.55
CA VAL A 92 11.10 -15.28 17.94
C VAL A 92 11.36 -16.79 18.03
N MET A 93 10.80 -17.57 17.12
CA MET A 93 11.04 -19.01 17.08
C MET A 93 12.49 -19.39 16.78
N THR A 94 13.19 -18.58 15.97
CA THR A 94 14.61 -18.79 15.67
C THR A 94 15.50 -18.54 16.89
N ARG A 95 15.12 -17.60 17.74
CA ARG A 95 15.86 -17.29 18.99
C ARG A 95 15.78 -18.42 19.98
N ASP A 96 14.66 -19.14 19.99
CA ASP A 96 14.39 -20.25 20.91
C ASP A 96 14.91 -21.55 20.33
N LYS A 97 16.19 -21.68 20.11
CA LYS A 97 16.92 -22.79 19.43
C LYS A 97 16.57 -24.22 19.87
N LYS A 98 15.42 -24.43 20.47
CA LYS A 98 14.95 -25.74 20.92
C LYS A 98 14.01 -26.33 19.86
N ALA A 99 14.44 -27.39 19.26
CA ALA A 99 13.67 -28.47 18.71
C ALA A 99 13.67 -28.62 17.22
N LYS A 100 13.58 -29.87 16.80
CA LYS A 100 13.31 -30.36 15.45
C LYS A 100 12.09 -29.69 14.82
N GLU A 101 11.10 -29.30 15.62
CA GLU A 101 9.88 -28.58 15.18
C GLU A 101 10.19 -27.24 14.55
N VAL A 102 11.13 -26.49 15.10
CA VAL A 102 11.58 -25.20 14.56
C VAL A 102 12.24 -25.40 13.19
N ARG A 103 13.03 -26.45 13.02
CA ARG A 103 13.67 -26.78 11.73
C ARG A 103 12.66 -27.12 10.65
N ILE A 104 11.59 -27.84 11.00
CA ILE A 104 10.51 -28.19 10.07
C ILE A 104 9.74 -26.93 9.69
N PHE A 105 9.44 -26.08 10.67
CA PHE A 105 8.73 -24.82 10.46
C PHE A 105 9.52 -23.86 9.56
N PHE A 106 10.86 -23.83 9.70
CA PHE A 106 11.76 -23.01 8.88
C PHE A 106 12.30 -23.73 7.65
N SER A 107 11.74 -24.87 7.28
CA SER A 107 12.14 -25.53 6.04
C SER A 107 11.92 -24.61 4.85
N LYS A 108 12.81 -24.67 3.86
CA LYS A 108 12.70 -23.87 2.63
C LYS A 108 11.33 -23.99 1.98
N SER A 109 10.74 -25.19 1.99
CA SER A 109 9.44 -25.43 1.37
C SER A 109 8.31 -24.66 2.05
N ASN A 110 8.29 -24.57 3.39
CA ASN A 110 7.29 -23.82 4.13
C ASN A 110 7.44 -22.31 3.91
N GLN A 111 8.66 -21.81 3.85
CA GLN A 111 8.95 -20.40 3.59
C GLN A 111 8.58 -20.02 2.16
N LEU A 112 8.94 -20.83 1.18
CA LEU A 112 8.57 -20.60 -0.22
C LEU A 112 7.05 -20.64 -0.41
N ALA A 113 6.37 -21.58 0.25
CA ALA A 113 4.90 -21.67 0.21
C ALA A 113 4.24 -20.39 0.74
N TYR A 114 4.76 -19.84 1.83
CA TYR A 114 4.27 -18.58 2.37
C TYR A 114 4.48 -17.41 1.39
N GLY A 115 5.67 -17.30 0.81
CA GLY A 115 5.98 -16.28 -0.20
C GLY A 115 5.12 -16.38 -1.45
N VAL A 116 4.91 -17.59 -1.95
CA VAL A 116 4.05 -17.85 -3.11
C VAL A 116 2.59 -17.45 -2.83
N ARG A 117 2.15 -17.58 -1.59
CA ARG A 117 0.81 -17.15 -1.18
C ARG A 117 0.69 -15.65 -0.99
N MET A 118 1.71 -14.99 -0.41
CA MET A 118 1.68 -13.58 -0.06
C MET A 118 2.08 -12.64 -1.21
N GLY A 119 3.01 -13.07 -2.07
CA GLY A 119 3.46 -12.27 -3.20
C GLY A 119 2.33 -11.77 -4.09
N PRO A 120 1.44 -12.65 -4.57
CA PRO A 120 0.27 -12.24 -5.35
C PRO A 120 -0.68 -11.30 -4.61
N LYS A 121 -0.84 -11.45 -3.30
CA LYS A 121 -1.68 -10.55 -2.49
C LYS A 121 -1.13 -9.14 -2.45
N VAL A 122 0.18 -8.99 -2.27
CA VAL A 122 0.86 -7.68 -2.29
C VAL A 122 0.74 -7.04 -3.68
N LYS A 123 0.94 -7.82 -4.72
CA LYS A 123 0.80 -7.38 -6.11
C LYS A 123 -0.62 -6.89 -6.40
N GLU A 124 -1.63 -7.63 -5.97
CA GLU A 124 -3.05 -7.27 -6.12
C GLU A 124 -3.37 -5.97 -5.42
N MET A 125 -2.87 -5.77 -4.20
CA MET A 125 -3.04 -4.51 -3.47
C MET A 125 -2.41 -3.34 -4.21
N ARG A 126 -1.21 -3.52 -4.73
CA ARG A 126 -0.54 -2.48 -5.52
C ARG A 126 -1.35 -2.12 -6.76
N GLU A 127 -1.82 -3.11 -7.50
CA GLU A 127 -2.63 -2.90 -8.71
C GLU A 127 -3.95 -2.18 -8.39
N ARG A 128 -4.58 -2.54 -7.28
CA ARG A 128 -5.80 -1.88 -6.79
C ARG A 128 -5.56 -0.40 -6.49
N LEU A 129 -4.48 -0.08 -5.80
CA LEU A 129 -4.11 1.32 -5.49
C LEU A 129 -3.81 2.12 -6.76
N VAL A 130 -3.09 1.53 -7.71
CA VAL A 130 -2.79 2.16 -9.00
C VAL A 130 -4.08 2.44 -9.78
N ALA A 131 -5.02 1.50 -9.80
CA ALA A 131 -6.31 1.67 -10.49
C ALA A 131 -7.13 2.81 -9.87
N ILE A 132 -7.19 2.90 -8.55
CA ILE A 132 -7.91 3.98 -7.85
C ILE A 132 -7.26 5.33 -8.13
N ALA A 133 -5.93 5.40 -8.09
CA ALA A 133 -5.19 6.63 -8.39
C ALA A 133 -5.37 7.09 -9.84
N ALA A 134 -5.41 6.15 -10.78
CA ALA A 134 -5.64 6.45 -12.20
C ALA A 134 -7.03 7.04 -12.47
N ASP A 135 -8.06 6.54 -11.78
CA ASP A 135 -9.43 7.07 -11.87
C ASP A 135 -9.49 8.56 -11.53
N ARG A 136 -8.81 8.97 -10.48
CA ARG A 136 -8.77 10.37 -10.09
C ARG A 136 -8.10 11.25 -11.16
N GLN A 137 -6.99 10.80 -11.70
CA GLN A 137 -6.21 11.56 -12.68
C GLN A 137 -7.05 11.84 -13.93
N PHE A 138 -7.84 10.88 -14.38
CA PHE A 138 -8.76 11.01 -15.50
C PHE A 138 -9.82 12.09 -15.23
N HIS A 139 -10.46 12.07 -14.08
CA HIS A 139 -11.50 13.06 -13.71
C HIS A 139 -10.95 14.48 -13.54
N LEU A 140 -9.74 14.63 -13.06
CA LEU A 140 -9.10 15.95 -12.94
C LEU A 140 -8.75 16.55 -14.30
N ASP A 141 -8.29 15.76 -15.24
CA ASP A 141 -7.96 16.22 -16.58
C ASP A 141 -9.22 16.65 -17.33
N GLU A 142 -10.32 15.90 -17.26
CA GLU A 142 -11.63 16.31 -17.81
C GLU A 142 -12.09 17.66 -17.22
N ARG A 143 -11.96 17.86 -15.94
CA ARG A 143 -12.35 19.09 -15.26
C ARG A 143 -11.51 20.28 -15.70
N ARG A 144 -10.23 20.10 -15.94
CA ARG A 144 -9.35 21.15 -16.47
C ARG A 144 -9.77 21.57 -17.89
N GLU A 145 -10.11 20.63 -18.73
CA GLU A 145 -10.58 20.88 -20.09
C GLU A 145 -11.91 21.67 -20.07
N GLU A 146 -12.85 21.28 -19.22
CA GLU A 146 -14.12 21.99 -19.05
C GLU A 146 -13.92 23.44 -18.59
N ILE A 147 -13.02 23.69 -17.67
CA ILE A 147 -12.69 25.03 -17.17
C ILE A 147 -12.06 25.86 -18.28
N GLN A 148 -11.16 25.29 -19.07
CA GLN A 148 -10.53 25.99 -20.19
C GLN A 148 -11.56 26.39 -21.26
N VAL A 149 -12.41 25.48 -21.66
CA VAL A 149 -13.51 25.73 -22.63
C VAL A 149 -14.43 26.83 -22.11
N ARG A 150 -14.76 26.81 -20.83
CA ARG A 150 -15.62 27.81 -20.21
C ARG A 150 -14.95 29.19 -20.18
N ASN A 151 -13.66 29.27 -19.96
CA ASN A 151 -12.90 30.53 -19.96
C ASN A 151 -12.73 31.07 -21.37
N GLU A 152 -12.54 30.23 -22.37
CA GLU A 152 -12.45 30.64 -23.78
C GLU A 152 -13.77 31.17 -24.30
N SER A 153 -14.88 30.58 -23.89
CA SER A 153 -16.22 31.02 -24.32
C SER A 153 -16.65 32.33 -23.66
N ARG A 154 -15.98 32.79 -22.62
CA ARG A 154 -16.24 34.09 -21.96
C ARG A 154 -15.44 35.25 -22.53
N ARG A 155 -14.46 34.99 -23.39
CA ARG A 155 -13.69 35.99 -24.10
C ARG A 155 -14.33 36.28 -25.45
#